data_cac0735d1ea0c3905cae3d5e9f3e5150
#
_entry.id   cac0735d1ea0c3905cae3d5e9f3e5150
#
_cell.length_a   1.000
_cell.length_b   1.000
_cell.length_c   1.000
_cell.angle_alpha   90.00
_cell.angle_beta   90.00
_cell.angle_gamma   90.00
#
_symmetry.space_group_name_H-M   'P 1'
#
loop_
_entity.id
_entity.type
_entity.pdbx_description
1 polymer ?
#
loop_
_entity_poly.entity_id
_entity_poly.type
_entity_poly.pdbx_seq_one_letter_code
_entity_poly.pdbx_strand_id
1 'polypeptide(L)'
;KAAGLNMVRFISGAALPEQLDLCDELGLMVYEEPVSSWLQGDGPRSKELYLYDLLTMIKRDRSHACITIWGLLNETVPDPPFGDCCFIARDAIPDVRKLDETRLLLYNSGRFDRDPSVGSVCNPYSHHWECLWDGEDEQLNGQVVHTPGDPGPTCRKLGDKHFYPRQPHSRKDIEFFRSIGSDTKKPFFLSEYGVGSLFDVIWLSRIFEQKEFDPRYPDVKMVYHMANLFLNDIKRYGFDREFAFPMDIMRESHRLHNRHREIGFDIFRSNPWCCGISLTGLLDHSICGEGLWTLMREWKKGIADTLQDGFAPLRWCLFVSETHLYSGVPFTIEGVLANEDVLREKEYPIGLKIVSKDSDIVWEDAFTLTVGPEDMAGLAVPVFKKELQLDLAEGEYTICAEILEGAAATNGR
;
A
#
# COMPACT_ATOMS: atom_id res chain seq x y z
N LYS A 1 -14.33 4.85 -5.23
CA LYS A 1 -14.88 5.42 -4.00
C LYS A 1 -15.76 4.43 -3.25
N ALA A 2 -16.64 3.69 -3.93
CA ALA A 2 -17.49 2.67 -3.30
C ALA A 2 -16.70 1.59 -2.53
N ALA A 3 -15.46 1.34 -2.89
CA ALA A 3 -14.56 0.43 -2.19
C ALA A 3 -13.76 1.08 -1.02
N GLY A 4 -14.15 2.27 -0.57
CA GLY A 4 -13.49 2.99 0.53
C GLY A 4 -12.33 3.89 0.12
N LEU A 5 -11.89 3.86 -1.13
CA LEU A 5 -10.81 4.70 -1.63
C LEU A 5 -11.26 6.16 -1.72
N ASN A 6 -10.45 7.09 -1.21
CA ASN A 6 -10.72 8.53 -1.22
C ASN A 6 -9.65 9.36 -1.96
N MET A 7 -8.61 8.71 -2.48
CA MET A 7 -7.51 9.34 -3.20
C MET A 7 -7.10 8.49 -4.41
N VAL A 8 -6.58 9.17 -5.42
CA VAL A 8 -5.97 8.57 -6.62
C VAL A 8 -4.58 9.20 -6.82
N ARG A 9 -3.58 8.39 -7.15
CA ARG A 9 -2.26 8.85 -7.55
C ARG A 9 -2.08 8.61 -9.05
N PHE A 10 -1.74 9.65 -9.78
CA PHE A 10 -1.29 9.59 -11.16
C PHE A 10 0.24 9.57 -11.16
N ILE A 11 0.79 8.36 -11.26
CA ILE A 11 2.24 8.14 -11.17
C ILE A 11 2.91 8.35 -12.53
N SER A 12 4.05 9.04 -12.52
CA SER A 12 4.93 9.21 -13.69
C SER A 12 4.21 9.73 -14.94
N GLY A 13 3.21 10.59 -14.76
CA GLY A 13 2.47 11.22 -15.84
C GLY A 13 1.28 12.02 -15.32
N ALA A 14 1.05 13.18 -15.92
CA ALA A 14 -0.06 14.04 -15.55
C ALA A 14 -1.41 13.40 -15.90
N ALA A 15 -2.41 13.67 -15.08
CA ALA A 15 -3.79 13.30 -15.34
C ALA A 15 -4.32 13.96 -16.61
N LEU A 16 -5.31 13.36 -17.24
CA LEU A 16 -6.12 14.04 -18.24
C LEU A 16 -7.05 15.06 -17.53
N PRO A 17 -7.34 16.23 -18.13
CA PRO A 17 -8.24 17.20 -17.52
C PRO A 17 -9.60 16.60 -17.13
N GLU A 18 -10.16 15.72 -17.96
CA GLU A 18 -11.43 15.05 -17.72
C GLU A 18 -11.38 14.09 -16.52
N GLN A 19 -10.21 13.55 -16.21
CA GLN A 19 -10.01 12.73 -15.00
C GLN A 19 -10.02 13.61 -13.74
N LEU A 20 -9.43 14.80 -13.81
CA LEU A 20 -9.46 15.76 -12.71
C LEU A 20 -10.86 16.32 -12.48
N ASP A 21 -11.61 16.65 -13.54
CA ASP A 21 -13.01 17.04 -13.46
C ASP A 21 -13.85 15.97 -12.72
N LEU A 22 -13.68 14.70 -13.08
CA LEU A 22 -14.34 13.58 -12.41
C LEU A 22 -13.90 13.42 -10.95
N CYS A 23 -12.63 13.66 -10.63
CA CYS A 23 -12.15 13.63 -9.26
C CYS A 23 -12.77 14.75 -8.42
N ASP A 24 -12.89 15.96 -8.97
CA ASP A 24 -13.58 17.08 -8.34
C ASP A 24 -15.05 16.74 -8.06
N GLU A 25 -15.78 16.22 -9.05
CA GLU A 25 -17.19 15.83 -8.92
C GLU A 25 -17.40 14.71 -7.86
N LEU A 26 -16.52 13.72 -7.84
CA LEU A 26 -16.62 12.57 -6.94
C LEU A 26 -16.05 12.87 -5.53
N GLY A 27 -15.36 13.98 -5.35
CA GLY A 27 -14.63 14.29 -4.12
C GLY A 27 -13.49 13.29 -3.86
N LEU A 28 -12.72 12.92 -4.89
CA LEU A 28 -11.52 12.13 -4.77
C LEU A 28 -10.31 13.06 -4.72
N MET A 29 -9.48 12.92 -3.71
CA MET A 29 -8.20 13.62 -3.66
C MET A 29 -7.27 13.09 -4.74
N VAL A 30 -6.38 13.96 -5.22
CA VAL A 30 -5.40 13.61 -6.25
C VAL A 30 -3.99 13.92 -5.78
N TYR A 31 -3.11 12.97 -5.99
CA TYR A 31 -1.68 13.11 -5.99
C TYR A 31 -1.19 12.99 -7.44
N GLU A 32 -0.60 14.05 -7.97
CA GLU A 32 -0.24 14.16 -9.39
C GLU A 32 1.24 14.40 -9.58
N GLU A 33 1.82 13.77 -10.61
CA GLU A 33 3.24 13.82 -10.96
C GLU A 33 3.42 14.14 -12.44
N PRO A 34 4.50 14.87 -12.82
CA PRO A 34 4.92 14.97 -14.21
C PRO A 34 5.49 13.64 -14.71
N VAL A 35 5.87 13.57 -15.97
CA VAL A 35 6.70 12.45 -16.45
C VAL A 35 8.02 12.49 -15.71
N SER A 36 8.19 11.57 -14.79
CA SER A 36 9.27 11.52 -13.82
C SER A 36 9.79 10.10 -13.62
N SER A 37 10.69 9.90 -12.65
CA SER A 37 11.23 8.59 -12.34
C SER A 37 12.30 8.14 -13.32
N TRP A 38 12.62 6.87 -13.25
CA TRP A 38 13.54 6.16 -14.15
C TRP A 38 13.09 6.15 -15.64
N LEU A 39 11.95 6.73 -15.96
CA LEU A 39 11.53 7.00 -17.34
C LEU A 39 12.23 8.22 -17.95
N GLN A 40 12.88 9.06 -17.13
CA GLN A 40 13.66 10.19 -17.62
C GLN A 40 15.04 9.71 -18.07
N GLY A 41 15.31 9.84 -19.34
CA GLY A 41 16.62 9.53 -19.91
C GLY A 41 17.62 10.70 -19.79
N ASP A 42 18.91 10.42 -20.10
CA ASP A 42 20.01 11.38 -20.09
C ASP A 42 20.10 12.25 -21.36
N GLY A 43 19.00 12.39 -22.07
CA GLY A 43 18.99 13.18 -23.30
C GLY A 43 19.44 14.63 -23.05
N PRO A 44 20.04 15.29 -24.05
CA PRO A 44 20.56 16.66 -23.90
C PRO A 44 19.50 17.70 -23.56
N ARG A 45 18.21 17.34 -23.69
CA ARG A 45 17.06 18.18 -23.35
C ARG A 45 16.26 17.69 -22.15
N SER A 46 16.69 16.69 -21.43
CA SER A 46 15.93 16.09 -20.32
C SER A 46 15.56 17.13 -19.27
N LYS A 47 16.49 18.00 -18.90
CA LYS A 47 16.23 19.10 -17.96
C LYS A 47 15.12 20.04 -18.45
N GLU A 48 15.25 20.51 -19.68
CA GLU A 48 14.28 21.44 -20.28
C GLU A 48 12.88 20.82 -20.35
N LEU A 49 12.81 19.58 -20.81
CA LEU A 49 11.55 18.84 -20.97
C LEU A 49 10.89 18.57 -19.61
N TYR A 50 11.65 18.15 -18.62
CA TYR A 50 11.13 17.91 -17.27
C TYR A 50 10.56 19.18 -16.64
N LEU A 51 11.31 20.29 -16.69
CA LEU A 51 10.82 21.58 -16.15
C LEU A 51 9.60 22.09 -16.90
N TYR A 52 9.60 21.94 -18.21
CA TYR A 52 8.43 22.30 -19.03
C TYR A 52 7.20 21.49 -18.64
N ASP A 53 7.34 20.18 -18.52
CA ASP A 53 6.26 19.27 -18.17
C ASP A 53 5.72 19.58 -16.76
N LEU A 54 6.59 19.64 -15.75
CA LEU A 54 6.24 19.96 -14.37
C LEU A 54 5.49 21.29 -14.24
N LEU A 55 6.09 22.37 -14.74
CA LEU A 55 5.51 23.69 -14.55
C LEU A 55 4.24 23.91 -15.40
N THR A 56 4.13 23.22 -16.55
CA THR A 56 2.93 23.29 -17.39
C THR A 56 1.78 22.49 -16.75
N MET A 57 2.06 21.31 -16.22
CA MET A 57 1.09 20.52 -15.46
C MET A 57 0.50 21.35 -14.31
N ILE A 58 1.35 21.91 -13.45
CA ILE A 58 0.87 22.72 -12.32
C ILE A 58 0.06 23.94 -12.78
N LYS A 59 0.50 24.65 -13.81
CA LYS A 59 -0.26 25.78 -14.36
C LYS A 59 -1.63 25.39 -14.88
N ARG A 60 -1.72 24.22 -15.54
CA ARG A 60 -2.97 23.71 -16.10
C ARG A 60 -3.94 23.33 -14.99
N ASP A 61 -3.42 22.61 -13.96
CA ASP A 61 -4.25 21.81 -13.06
C ASP A 61 -4.47 22.43 -11.67
N ARG A 62 -3.70 23.46 -11.29
CA ARG A 62 -3.78 24.09 -9.95
C ARG A 62 -5.15 24.66 -9.56
N SER A 63 -6.08 24.77 -10.49
CA SER A 63 -7.45 25.23 -10.20
C SER A 63 -8.39 24.10 -9.79
N HIS A 64 -7.97 22.84 -9.93
CA HIS A 64 -8.75 21.68 -9.48
C HIS A 64 -8.66 21.51 -7.97
N ALA A 65 -9.82 21.50 -7.30
CA ALA A 65 -9.90 21.35 -5.84
C ALA A 65 -9.46 19.96 -5.36
N CYS A 66 -9.59 18.95 -6.20
CA CYS A 66 -9.21 17.57 -5.90
C CYS A 66 -7.70 17.40 -5.69
N ILE A 67 -6.84 18.22 -6.30
CA ILE A 67 -5.39 18.06 -6.17
C ILE A 67 -4.95 18.48 -4.77
N THR A 68 -4.28 17.60 -4.08
CA THR A 68 -3.78 17.79 -2.72
C THR A 68 -2.26 17.70 -2.61
N ILE A 69 -1.62 16.94 -3.50
CA ILE A 69 -0.17 16.70 -3.51
C ILE A 69 0.37 16.87 -4.92
N TRP A 70 1.42 17.68 -5.06
CA TRP A 70 2.30 17.70 -6.23
C TRP A 70 3.50 16.81 -5.96
N GLY A 71 3.70 15.76 -6.76
CA GLY A 71 4.93 14.98 -6.75
C GLY A 71 5.90 15.50 -7.80
N LEU A 72 7.18 15.54 -7.46
CA LEU A 72 8.21 15.94 -8.41
C LEU A 72 8.89 14.74 -9.06
N LEU A 73 9.22 13.74 -8.27
CA LEU A 73 9.93 12.55 -8.71
C LEU A 73 9.31 11.29 -8.11
N ASN A 74 9.50 10.16 -8.78
CA ASN A 74 9.18 8.84 -8.27
C ASN A 74 10.37 7.92 -8.40
N GLU A 75 10.79 7.29 -7.30
CA GLU A 75 11.85 6.27 -7.25
C GLU A 75 13.14 6.65 -8.03
N THR A 76 13.42 7.94 -8.13
CA THR A 76 14.57 8.44 -8.86
C THR A 76 15.81 8.38 -7.98
N VAL A 77 16.90 7.88 -8.53
CA VAL A 77 18.20 7.80 -7.88
C VAL A 77 19.15 8.84 -8.47
N PRO A 78 20.03 9.44 -7.66
CA PRO A 78 20.94 10.49 -8.12
C PRO A 78 22.16 9.98 -8.87
N ASP A 79 22.30 8.66 -9.01
CA ASP A 79 23.39 8.08 -9.77
C ASP A 79 23.12 8.10 -11.27
N PRO A 80 24.16 8.20 -12.12
CA PRO A 80 23.97 8.08 -13.56
C PRO A 80 23.18 6.79 -13.93
N PRO A 81 22.25 6.86 -14.89
CA PRO A 81 21.96 7.99 -15.76
C PRO A 81 20.96 9.02 -15.22
N PHE A 82 20.40 8.86 -14.01
CA PHE A 82 19.26 9.64 -13.54
C PHE A 82 19.62 10.78 -12.56
N GLY A 83 20.89 10.92 -12.19
CA GLY A 83 21.35 11.80 -11.11
C GLY A 83 20.97 13.26 -11.27
N ASP A 84 20.99 13.77 -12.48
CA ASP A 84 20.70 15.18 -12.74
C ASP A 84 19.23 15.53 -12.46
N CYS A 85 18.31 14.57 -12.60
CA CYS A 85 16.87 14.82 -12.35
C CYS A 85 16.57 15.18 -10.91
N CYS A 86 17.27 14.59 -9.95
CA CYS A 86 17.11 14.91 -8.54
C CYS A 86 17.47 16.37 -8.26
N PHE A 87 18.59 16.85 -8.79
CA PHE A 87 19.00 18.24 -8.62
C PHE A 87 18.09 19.21 -9.35
N ILE A 88 17.64 18.85 -10.55
CA ILE A 88 16.72 19.67 -11.34
C ILE A 88 15.38 19.82 -10.59
N ALA A 89 14.84 18.74 -10.07
CA ALA A 89 13.59 18.77 -9.31
C ALA A 89 13.73 19.61 -8.03
N ARG A 90 14.83 19.45 -7.29
CA ARG A 90 15.13 20.28 -6.13
C ARG A 90 15.16 21.77 -6.49
N ASP A 91 15.91 22.11 -7.52
CA ASP A 91 16.09 23.51 -7.93
C ASP A 91 14.80 24.11 -8.50
N ALA A 92 13.82 23.28 -8.91
CA ALA A 92 12.51 23.71 -9.37
C ALA A 92 11.51 24.04 -8.24
N ILE A 93 11.75 23.62 -7.00
CA ILE A 93 10.82 23.82 -5.86
C ILE A 93 10.40 25.29 -5.72
N PRO A 94 11.29 26.30 -5.75
CA PRO A 94 10.89 27.70 -5.67
C PRO A 94 9.98 28.15 -6.81
N ASP A 95 10.15 27.60 -8.00
CA ASP A 95 9.30 27.95 -9.15
C ASP A 95 7.92 27.27 -9.06
N VAL A 96 7.87 26.06 -8.55
CA VAL A 96 6.60 25.38 -8.20
C VAL A 96 5.83 26.22 -7.17
N ARG A 97 6.49 26.67 -6.10
CA ARG A 97 5.86 27.48 -5.05
C ARG A 97 5.38 28.85 -5.52
N LYS A 98 6.01 29.45 -6.52
CA LYS A 98 5.47 30.65 -7.18
C LYS A 98 4.18 30.38 -7.93
N LEU A 99 3.96 29.17 -8.42
CA LEU A 99 2.74 28.78 -9.13
C LEU A 99 1.63 28.34 -8.18
N ASP A 100 1.99 27.63 -7.12
CA ASP A 100 1.08 27.10 -6.10
C ASP A 100 1.79 26.93 -4.76
N GLU A 101 1.40 27.72 -3.78
CA GLU A 101 1.90 27.68 -2.39
C GLU A 101 0.97 26.92 -1.44
N THR A 102 -0.13 26.37 -1.92
CA THR A 102 -1.21 25.86 -1.07
C THR A 102 -1.21 24.34 -0.89
N ARG A 103 -0.65 23.56 -1.84
CA ARG A 103 -0.67 22.11 -1.81
C ARG A 103 0.61 21.55 -1.22
N LEU A 104 0.50 20.33 -0.73
CA LEU A 104 1.68 19.57 -0.31
C LEU A 104 2.59 19.34 -1.51
N LEU A 105 3.88 19.34 -1.27
CA LEU A 105 4.89 19.03 -2.28
C LEU A 105 5.71 17.84 -1.82
N LEU A 106 5.71 16.78 -2.61
CA LEU A 106 6.48 15.60 -2.35
C LEU A 106 7.65 15.53 -3.34
N TYR A 107 8.86 15.70 -2.81
CA TYR A 107 10.06 15.86 -3.63
C TYR A 107 10.38 14.60 -4.45
N ASN A 108 10.39 13.45 -3.79
CA ASN A 108 10.68 12.19 -4.44
C ASN A 108 9.99 11.04 -3.71
N SER A 109 9.06 10.39 -4.36
CA SER A 109 8.29 9.31 -3.79
C SER A 109 9.08 8.00 -3.85
N GLY A 110 9.12 7.29 -2.72
CA GLY A 110 9.60 5.92 -2.68
C GLY A 110 11.10 5.76 -2.45
N ARG A 111 11.72 4.87 -3.18
CA ARG A 111 13.01 4.31 -2.87
C ARG A 111 14.18 4.88 -3.66
N PHE A 112 15.37 4.63 -3.11
CA PHE A 112 16.66 4.98 -3.67
C PHE A 112 17.65 3.83 -3.77
N ASP A 113 17.33 2.68 -3.23
CA ASP A 113 18.22 1.54 -3.30
C ASP A 113 18.09 0.87 -4.67
N ARG A 114 19.20 0.32 -5.15
CA ARG A 114 19.25 -0.51 -6.33
C ARG A 114 19.53 -1.97 -5.98
N ASP A 115 19.24 -2.37 -4.75
CA ASP A 115 19.50 -3.73 -4.30
C ASP A 115 18.36 -4.67 -4.67
N PRO A 116 18.45 -5.42 -5.78
CA PRO A 116 17.44 -6.40 -6.16
C PRO A 116 17.47 -7.66 -5.30
N SER A 117 18.50 -7.82 -4.45
CA SER A 117 18.72 -9.05 -3.67
C SER A 117 17.60 -9.29 -2.65
N VAL A 118 16.91 -8.25 -2.21
CA VAL A 118 15.76 -8.34 -1.30
C VAL A 118 14.42 -8.51 -1.99
N GLY A 119 14.41 -8.66 -3.30
CA GLY A 119 13.23 -9.04 -4.08
C GLY A 119 12.18 -7.96 -4.27
N SER A 120 12.39 -6.76 -3.80
CA SER A 120 11.55 -5.59 -4.03
C SER A 120 12.40 -4.45 -4.55
N VAL A 121 11.80 -3.64 -5.44
CA VAL A 121 12.45 -2.38 -5.81
C VAL A 121 12.52 -1.43 -4.62
N CYS A 122 11.64 -1.55 -3.65
CA CYS A 122 11.67 -0.80 -2.40
C CYS A 122 12.19 -1.67 -1.26
N ASN A 123 13.46 -1.55 -0.95
CA ASN A 123 14.06 -2.24 0.19
C ASN A 123 13.90 -1.41 1.47
N PRO A 124 12.98 -1.75 2.39
CA PRO A 124 12.74 -0.97 3.61
C PRO A 124 13.91 -0.97 4.59
N TYR A 125 14.94 -1.77 4.34
CA TYR A 125 16.12 -1.88 5.18
C TYR A 125 17.37 -1.26 4.56
N SER A 126 17.25 -0.67 3.38
CA SER A 126 18.34 0.09 2.78
C SER A 126 18.53 1.43 3.50
N HIS A 127 19.79 1.83 3.71
CA HIS A 127 20.10 3.14 4.25
C HIS A 127 19.61 4.29 3.34
N HIS A 128 19.49 4.05 2.05
CA HIS A 128 18.95 5.01 1.11
C HIS A 128 17.45 5.25 1.30
N TRP A 129 16.72 4.30 1.87
CA TRP A 129 15.31 4.42 2.15
C TRP A 129 14.97 5.62 3.05
N GLU A 130 15.88 6.00 3.94
CA GLU A 130 15.67 7.11 4.87
C GLU A 130 16.13 8.46 4.32
N CYS A 131 16.86 8.48 3.18
CA CYS A 131 17.57 9.66 2.71
C CYS A 131 16.74 10.63 1.87
N LEU A 132 15.47 10.37 1.59
CA LEU A 132 14.74 11.16 0.59
C LEU A 132 13.31 11.52 0.97
N TRP A 133 13.11 11.61 2.23
CA TRP A 133 11.88 12.05 2.83
C TRP A 133 11.96 13.53 3.12
N ASP A 134 10.90 14.26 2.90
CA ASP A 134 10.80 15.64 3.35
C ASP A 134 11.75 16.65 2.72
N GLY A 135 12.18 16.42 1.50
CA GLY A 135 13.07 17.35 0.81
C GLY A 135 12.57 18.79 0.75
N GLU A 136 11.26 19.00 0.83
CA GLU A 136 10.69 20.34 0.82
C GLU A 136 10.94 21.10 2.11
N ASP A 137 10.71 20.50 3.28
CA ASP A 137 10.92 21.17 4.57
C ASP A 137 12.37 21.64 4.71
N GLU A 138 13.31 20.89 4.20
CA GLU A 138 14.72 21.22 4.23
C GLU A 138 15.11 22.32 3.26
N GLN A 139 14.49 22.32 2.07
CA GLN A 139 14.69 23.38 1.10
C GLN A 139 14.15 24.73 1.60
N LEU A 140 12.95 24.73 2.17
CA LEU A 140 12.32 25.94 2.70
C LEU A 140 13.09 26.53 3.89
N ASN A 141 13.77 25.70 4.70
CA ASN A 141 14.59 26.13 5.81
C ASN A 141 16.03 26.51 5.44
N GLY A 142 16.36 26.51 4.13
CA GLY A 142 17.70 26.82 3.64
C GLY A 142 18.76 25.76 3.94
N GLN A 143 18.34 24.56 4.32
CA GLN A 143 19.23 23.42 4.50
C GLN A 143 19.47 22.74 3.15
N VAL A 144 20.68 22.26 2.96
CA VAL A 144 21.04 21.52 1.74
C VAL A 144 20.31 20.18 1.79
N VAL A 145 19.51 19.89 0.77
CA VAL A 145 19.02 18.54 0.56
C VAL A 145 20.21 17.61 0.39
N HIS A 146 20.27 16.62 1.24
CA HIS A 146 21.38 15.68 1.21
C HIS A 146 21.49 15.03 -0.16
N THR A 147 22.70 14.99 -0.63
CA THR A 147 23.05 14.13 -1.77
C THR A 147 22.68 12.70 -1.37
N PRO A 148 21.96 11.98 -2.19
CA PRO A 148 21.70 10.57 -1.93
C PRO A 148 22.99 9.81 -1.66
N GLY A 149 23.01 9.04 -0.59
CA GLY A 149 24.23 8.41 -0.07
C GLY A 149 24.90 9.15 1.10
N ASP A 150 24.44 10.37 1.45
CA ASP A 150 24.85 11.04 2.67
C ASP A 150 23.73 10.91 3.74
N PRO A 151 23.85 10.02 4.73
CA PRO A 151 22.85 9.83 5.76
C PRO A 151 22.94 10.97 6.80
N GLY A 152 22.69 12.19 6.38
CA GLY A 152 22.60 13.31 7.32
C GLY A 152 21.47 13.15 8.33
N PRO A 153 21.49 13.90 9.44
CA PRO A 153 20.50 13.75 10.52
C PRO A 153 19.06 14.07 10.10
N THR A 154 18.86 14.74 8.99
CA THR A 154 17.56 15.12 8.43
C THR A 154 16.88 13.99 7.67
N CYS A 155 17.62 13.00 7.23
CA CYS A 155 17.10 11.82 6.49
C CYS A 155 16.13 10.94 7.29
N ARG A 156 15.95 11.20 8.58
CA ARG A 156 15.05 10.45 9.47
C ARG A 156 13.64 10.99 9.51
N LYS A 157 13.36 12.10 8.87
CA LYS A 157 12.02 12.68 8.83
C LYS A 157 11.22 12.00 7.71
N LEU A 158 10.15 11.33 8.10
CA LEU A 158 9.39 10.46 7.23
C LEU A 158 8.15 11.19 6.72
N GLY A 159 8.06 11.44 5.41
CA GLY A 159 6.85 11.94 4.76
C GLY A 159 6.19 10.89 3.88
N ASP A 160 6.98 10.03 3.24
CA ASP A 160 6.51 9.11 2.22
C ASP A 160 7.25 7.77 2.24
N LYS A 161 6.58 6.66 1.89
CA LYS A 161 7.19 5.32 1.79
C LYS A 161 6.58 4.47 0.69
N HIS A 162 7.44 3.62 0.07
CA HIS A 162 7.03 2.48 -0.74
C HIS A 162 7.30 1.18 0.01
N PHE A 163 6.40 0.21 -0.15
CA PHE A 163 6.55 -1.09 0.49
C PHE A 163 6.04 -2.23 -0.38
N TYR A 164 6.94 -3.09 -0.79
CA TYR A 164 6.68 -4.28 -1.58
C TYR A 164 7.20 -5.51 -0.81
N PRO A 165 6.46 -6.01 0.18
CA PRO A 165 6.91 -7.09 1.03
C PRO A 165 7.04 -8.40 0.27
N ARG A 166 7.97 -9.24 0.70
CA ARG A 166 7.89 -10.67 0.39
C ARG A 166 6.69 -11.28 1.10
N GLN A 167 6.04 -12.21 0.45
CA GLN A 167 4.91 -12.92 1.03
C GLN A 167 5.37 -14.26 1.65
N PRO A 168 4.88 -14.59 2.85
CA PRO A 168 4.08 -13.77 3.77
C PRO A 168 4.88 -12.62 4.39
N HIS A 169 4.19 -11.60 4.89
CA HIS A 169 4.82 -10.50 5.64
C HIS A 169 5.63 -11.06 6.80
N SER A 170 6.89 -10.67 6.92
CA SER A 170 7.73 -11.09 8.04
C SER A 170 7.35 -10.34 9.32
N ARG A 171 7.62 -10.94 10.47
CA ARG A 171 7.45 -10.27 11.77
C ARG A 171 8.25 -8.96 11.82
N LYS A 172 9.45 -8.95 11.24
CA LYS A 172 10.29 -7.77 11.16
C LYS A 172 9.63 -6.64 10.36
N ASP A 173 8.97 -6.95 9.24
CA ASP A 173 8.23 -5.96 8.45
C ASP A 173 7.03 -5.42 9.25
N ILE A 174 6.29 -6.30 9.94
CA ILE A 174 5.16 -5.91 10.77
C ILE A 174 5.61 -4.93 11.87
N GLU A 175 6.63 -5.28 12.63
CA GLU A 175 7.17 -4.46 13.72
C GLU A 175 7.71 -3.12 13.20
N PHE A 176 8.45 -3.13 12.09
CA PHE A 176 9.02 -1.93 11.49
C PHE A 176 7.93 -0.94 11.07
N PHE A 177 6.95 -1.36 10.27
CA PHE A 177 5.92 -0.45 9.78
C PHE A 177 4.94 0.02 10.86
N ARG A 178 4.75 -0.76 11.91
CA ARG A 178 3.98 -0.33 13.08
C ARG A 178 4.70 0.70 13.94
N SER A 179 6.03 0.80 13.84
CA SER A 179 6.86 1.72 14.62
C SER A 179 7.22 3.02 13.91
N ILE A 180 7.01 3.12 12.59
CA ILE A 180 7.35 4.33 11.83
C ILE A 180 6.62 5.54 12.39
N GLY A 181 7.34 6.66 12.55
CA GLY A 181 6.80 7.92 13.06
C GLY A 181 6.71 8.03 14.58
N SER A 182 6.93 6.94 15.32
CA SER A 182 6.79 6.92 16.79
C SER A 182 7.78 7.83 17.50
N ASP A 183 8.97 8.01 16.96
CA ASP A 183 10.05 8.86 17.51
C ASP A 183 9.92 10.34 17.10
N THR A 184 9.40 10.58 15.90
CA THR A 184 9.26 11.94 15.35
C THR A 184 7.86 12.53 15.56
N LYS A 185 6.86 11.70 15.84
CA LYS A 185 5.43 12.06 15.88
C LYS A 185 4.97 12.75 14.59
N LYS A 186 5.60 12.43 13.46
CA LYS A 186 5.29 12.98 12.15
C LYS A 186 4.47 11.98 11.35
N PRO A 187 3.38 12.40 10.72
CA PRO A 187 2.62 11.51 9.84
C PRO A 187 3.46 11.10 8.62
N PHE A 188 3.24 9.88 8.15
CA PHE A 188 3.79 9.39 6.89
C PHE A 188 2.68 8.86 5.99
N PHE A 189 2.91 9.01 4.69
CA PHE A 189 2.05 8.49 3.64
C PHE A 189 2.72 7.29 2.99
N LEU A 190 2.01 6.15 2.93
CA LEU A 190 2.48 4.99 2.19
C LEU A 190 2.03 5.13 0.73
N SER A 191 2.83 5.84 -0.07
CA SER A 191 2.47 6.21 -1.43
C SER A 191 2.47 5.04 -2.42
N GLU A 192 3.10 3.91 -2.06
CA GLU A 192 2.95 2.64 -2.75
C GLU A 192 2.99 1.47 -1.77
N TYR A 193 1.97 0.64 -1.83
CA TYR A 193 1.93 -0.66 -1.17
C TYR A 193 1.51 -1.72 -2.18
N GLY A 194 2.48 -2.55 -2.58
CA GLY A 194 2.29 -3.60 -3.57
C GLY A 194 2.34 -4.99 -2.96
N VAL A 195 1.28 -5.75 -3.15
CA VAL A 195 1.22 -7.21 -3.04
C VAL A 195 0.43 -7.72 -4.22
N GLY A 196 0.78 -8.88 -4.76
CA GLY A 196 0.19 -9.35 -6.00
C GLY A 196 -0.33 -10.78 -5.95
N SER A 197 -1.12 -11.10 -6.94
CA SER A 197 -1.47 -12.46 -7.35
C SER A 197 -0.60 -12.90 -8.52
N LEU A 198 -0.77 -14.13 -8.96
CA LEU A 198 -0.32 -14.53 -10.28
C LEU A 198 -1.09 -13.73 -11.34
N PHE A 199 -0.41 -13.34 -12.40
CA PHE A 199 -1.05 -12.76 -13.57
C PHE A 199 -1.85 -13.84 -14.32
N ASP A 200 -3.15 -13.62 -14.52
CA ASP A 200 -4.05 -14.65 -15.05
C ASP A 200 -3.93 -14.83 -16.58
N VAL A 201 -2.81 -15.43 -16.97
CA VAL A 201 -2.52 -15.73 -18.37
C VAL A 201 -3.50 -16.73 -18.99
N ILE A 202 -4.10 -17.62 -18.18
CA ILE A 202 -5.02 -18.65 -18.69
C ILE A 202 -6.33 -18.02 -19.12
N TRP A 203 -6.91 -17.18 -18.28
CA TRP A 203 -8.14 -16.48 -18.60
C TRP A 203 -7.93 -15.48 -19.74
N LEU A 204 -6.84 -14.73 -19.70
CA LEU A 204 -6.51 -13.76 -20.73
C LEU A 204 -6.28 -14.41 -22.10
N SER A 205 -5.59 -15.56 -22.16
CA SER A 205 -5.42 -16.29 -23.41
C SER A 205 -6.76 -16.75 -24.02
N ARG A 206 -7.71 -17.18 -23.19
CA ARG A 206 -9.05 -17.54 -23.64
C ARG A 206 -9.85 -16.35 -24.18
N ILE A 207 -9.72 -15.18 -23.55
CA ILE A 207 -10.35 -13.96 -24.07
C ILE A 207 -9.75 -13.57 -25.40
N PHE A 208 -8.42 -13.64 -25.54
CA PHE A 208 -7.76 -13.32 -26.80
C PHE A 208 -8.20 -14.27 -27.91
N GLU A 209 -8.37 -15.55 -27.62
CA GLU A 209 -8.92 -16.53 -28.56
C GLU A 209 -10.36 -16.21 -28.94
N GLN A 210 -11.24 -15.98 -27.94
CA GLN A 210 -12.66 -15.65 -28.17
C GLN A 210 -12.87 -14.35 -28.95
N LYS A 211 -11.97 -13.38 -28.78
CA LYS A 211 -12.03 -12.08 -29.45
C LYS A 211 -11.21 -12.06 -30.75
N GLU A 212 -10.66 -13.19 -31.16
CA GLU A 212 -9.85 -13.34 -32.36
C GLU A 212 -8.71 -12.34 -32.49
N PHE A 213 -8.02 -12.06 -31.35
CA PHE A 213 -6.84 -11.19 -31.36
C PHE A 213 -5.75 -11.80 -32.24
N ASP A 214 -5.14 -10.96 -33.08
CA ASP A 214 -4.11 -11.40 -34.02
C ASP A 214 -2.84 -11.85 -33.28
N PRO A 215 -2.45 -13.12 -33.37
CA PRO A 215 -1.26 -13.65 -32.67
C PRO A 215 0.07 -13.11 -33.21
N ARG A 216 0.07 -12.29 -34.25
CA ARG A 216 1.27 -11.59 -34.74
C ARG A 216 1.65 -10.41 -33.84
N TYR A 217 0.70 -9.86 -33.06
CA TYR A 217 1.04 -8.81 -32.08
C TYR A 217 1.87 -9.39 -30.95
N PRO A 218 2.99 -8.71 -30.56
CA PRO A 218 3.90 -9.21 -29.55
C PRO A 218 3.22 -9.58 -28.23
N ASP A 219 2.31 -8.74 -27.73
CA ASP A 219 1.59 -8.96 -26.47
C ASP A 219 0.70 -10.21 -26.51
N VAL A 220 -0.02 -10.41 -27.62
CA VAL A 220 -0.87 -11.58 -27.82
C VAL A 220 -0.03 -12.85 -27.86
N LYS A 221 1.08 -12.80 -28.61
CA LYS A 221 2.04 -13.90 -28.71
C LYS A 221 2.65 -14.24 -27.34
N MET A 222 3.00 -13.22 -26.55
CA MET A 222 3.54 -13.38 -25.20
C MET A 222 2.53 -14.09 -24.29
N VAL A 223 1.25 -13.65 -24.27
CA VAL A 223 0.20 -14.25 -23.44
C VAL A 223 -0.01 -15.73 -23.79
N TYR A 224 -0.10 -16.08 -25.07
CA TYR A 224 -0.20 -17.48 -25.47
C TYR A 224 1.00 -18.32 -25.09
N HIS A 225 2.20 -17.74 -25.23
CA HIS A 225 3.44 -18.43 -24.82
C HIS A 225 3.45 -18.70 -23.32
N MET A 226 3.14 -17.70 -22.50
CA MET A 226 3.09 -17.84 -21.05
C MET A 226 1.99 -18.81 -20.59
N ALA A 227 0.81 -18.75 -21.19
CA ALA A 227 -0.26 -19.69 -20.89
C ALA A 227 0.15 -21.14 -21.16
N ASN A 228 0.82 -21.39 -22.30
CA ASN A 228 1.33 -22.72 -22.65
C ASN A 228 2.43 -23.18 -21.68
N LEU A 229 3.37 -22.31 -21.31
CA LEU A 229 4.38 -22.62 -20.31
C LEU A 229 3.74 -23.00 -18.98
N PHE A 230 2.80 -22.18 -18.49
CA PHE A 230 2.10 -22.41 -17.23
C PHE A 230 1.37 -23.77 -17.23
N LEU A 231 0.63 -24.10 -18.29
CA LEU A 231 -0.07 -25.39 -18.43
C LEU A 231 0.88 -26.58 -18.47
N ASN A 232 2.04 -26.41 -19.10
CA ASN A 232 3.07 -27.47 -19.14
C ASN A 232 3.74 -27.65 -17.80
N ASP A 233 4.03 -26.55 -17.08
CA ASP A 233 4.65 -26.59 -15.77
C ASP A 233 3.73 -27.15 -14.68
N ILE A 234 2.43 -26.91 -14.74
CA ILE A 234 1.43 -27.58 -13.88
C ILE A 234 1.61 -29.11 -13.94
N LYS A 235 1.69 -29.67 -15.12
CA LYS A 235 1.90 -31.10 -15.32
C LYS A 235 3.30 -31.55 -14.93
N ARG A 236 4.31 -30.79 -15.34
CA ARG A 236 5.72 -31.09 -15.05
C ARG A 236 6.02 -31.19 -13.57
N TYR A 237 5.44 -30.28 -12.77
CA TYR A 237 5.66 -30.22 -11.33
C TYR A 237 4.60 -30.96 -10.50
N GLY A 238 3.63 -31.59 -11.16
CA GLY A 238 2.61 -32.41 -10.49
C GLY A 238 1.51 -31.62 -9.78
N PHE A 239 1.34 -30.35 -10.06
CA PHE A 239 0.27 -29.52 -9.49
C PHE A 239 -1.13 -29.97 -9.96
N ASP A 240 -1.24 -30.67 -11.06
CA ASP A 240 -2.48 -31.30 -11.55
C ASP A 240 -3.03 -32.38 -10.62
N ARG A 241 -2.25 -32.85 -9.64
CA ARG A 241 -2.71 -33.76 -8.59
C ARG A 241 -3.42 -33.05 -7.45
N GLU A 242 -3.06 -31.79 -7.20
CA GLU A 242 -3.61 -30.96 -6.12
C GLU A 242 -4.75 -30.05 -6.62
N PHE A 243 -4.67 -29.61 -7.86
CA PHE A 243 -5.62 -28.69 -8.47
C PHE A 243 -6.31 -29.35 -9.66
N ALA A 244 -7.62 -29.55 -9.57
CA ALA A 244 -8.40 -30.17 -10.64
C ALA A 244 -8.39 -29.36 -11.96
N PHE A 245 -8.28 -28.04 -11.82
CA PHE A 245 -8.23 -27.11 -12.96
C PHE A 245 -7.13 -26.06 -12.78
N PRO A 246 -6.45 -25.61 -13.86
CA PRO A 246 -5.46 -24.55 -13.79
C PRO A 246 -5.98 -23.25 -13.14
N MET A 247 -7.27 -22.98 -13.33
CA MET A 247 -7.94 -21.81 -12.72
C MET A 247 -8.05 -21.90 -11.20
N ASP A 248 -7.92 -23.07 -10.59
CA ASP A 248 -7.95 -23.21 -9.13
C ASP A 248 -6.67 -22.62 -8.52
N ILE A 249 -5.53 -22.76 -9.20
CA ILE A 249 -4.27 -22.13 -8.80
C ILE A 249 -4.42 -20.59 -8.82
N MET A 250 -5.09 -20.05 -9.86
CA MET A 250 -5.36 -18.60 -9.96
C MET A 250 -6.27 -18.13 -8.83
N ARG A 251 -7.31 -18.90 -8.48
CA ARG A 251 -8.22 -18.58 -7.36
C ARG A 251 -7.49 -18.55 -6.03
N GLU A 252 -6.63 -19.55 -5.78
CA GLU A 252 -5.80 -19.57 -4.57
C GLU A 252 -4.82 -18.38 -4.54
N SER A 253 -4.24 -18.02 -5.67
CA SER A 253 -3.38 -16.85 -5.76
C SER A 253 -4.15 -15.53 -5.47
N HIS A 254 -5.38 -15.38 -5.94
CA HIS A 254 -6.24 -14.24 -5.59
C HIS A 254 -6.62 -14.25 -4.11
N ARG A 255 -6.90 -15.42 -3.52
CA ARG A 255 -7.16 -15.56 -2.07
C ARG A 255 -5.97 -15.11 -1.24
N LEU A 256 -4.77 -15.55 -1.60
CA LEU A 256 -3.53 -15.11 -0.95
C LEU A 256 -3.29 -13.61 -1.12
N HIS A 257 -3.54 -13.05 -2.29
CA HIS A 257 -3.45 -11.62 -2.54
C HIS A 257 -4.35 -10.83 -1.57
N ASN A 258 -5.62 -11.21 -1.45
CA ASN A 258 -6.55 -10.59 -0.52
C ASN A 258 -6.03 -10.69 0.93
N ARG A 259 -5.63 -11.88 1.35
CA ARG A 259 -5.11 -12.10 2.70
C ARG A 259 -3.90 -11.22 3.02
N HIS A 260 -2.98 -11.05 2.08
CA HIS A 260 -1.83 -10.17 2.27
C HIS A 260 -2.21 -8.69 2.30
N ARG A 261 -3.22 -8.28 1.52
CA ARG A 261 -3.80 -6.92 1.63
C ARG A 261 -4.42 -6.70 3.01
N GLU A 262 -5.16 -7.65 3.53
CA GLU A 262 -5.74 -7.59 4.88
C GLU A 262 -4.68 -7.43 5.97
N ILE A 263 -3.61 -8.24 5.92
CA ILE A 263 -2.49 -8.14 6.85
C ILE A 263 -1.81 -6.76 6.71
N GLY A 264 -1.65 -6.25 5.50
CA GLY A 264 -1.15 -4.90 5.26
C GLY A 264 -2.01 -3.83 5.91
N PHE A 265 -3.33 -3.91 5.78
CA PHE A 265 -4.24 -2.99 6.46
C PHE A 265 -4.12 -3.09 7.99
N ASP A 266 -3.98 -4.30 8.56
CA ASP A 266 -3.74 -4.45 9.99
C ASP A 266 -2.45 -3.73 10.41
N ILE A 267 -1.37 -3.91 9.67
CA ILE A 267 -0.06 -3.28 9.94
C ILE A 267 -0.16 -1.75 9.91
N PHE A 268 -0.65 -1.21 8.80
CA PHE A 268 -0.60 0.25 8.58
C PHE A 268 -1.67 0.99 9.38
N ARG A 269 -2.88 0.43 9.47
CA ARG A 269 -3.99 1.03 10.20
C ARG A 269 -3.84 0.93 11.71
N SER A 270 -2.96 0.06 12.23
CA SER A 270 -2.57 0.03 13.65
C SER A 270 -1.49 1.04 14.01
N ASN A 271 -0.89 1.71 13.04
CA ASN A 271 0.10 2.75 13.28
C ASN A 271 -0.59 4.12 13.32
N PRO A 272 -0.56 4.84 14.47
CA PRO A 272 -1.24 6.12 14.61
C PRO A 272 -0.68 7.25 13.72
N TRP A 273 0.50 7.05 13.14
CA TRP A 273 1.17 8.03 12.28
C TRP A 273 1.00 7.77 10.79
N CYS A 274 0.39 6.65 10.39
CA CYS A 274 0.10 6.35 8.98
C CYS A 274 -1.12 7.13 8.52
N CYS A 275 -0.90 8.25 7.81
CA CYS A 275 -1.98 9.15 7.38
C CYS A 275 -2.62 8.74 6.05
N GLY A 276 -2.06 7.78 5.33
CA GLY A 276 -2.63 7.30 4.07
C GLY A 276 -1.89 6.13 3.47
N ILE A 277 -2.61 5.37 2.64
CA ILE A 277 -2.11 4.17 1.95
C ILE A 277 -2.57 4.21 0.50
N SER A 278 -1.62 4.25 -0.44
CA SER A 278 -1.89 4.08 -1.85
C SER A 278 -1.52 2.67 -2.30
N LEU A 279 -2.46 1.99 -2.89
CA LEU A 279 -2.27 0.61 -3.34
C LEU A 279 -1.69 0.59 -4.75
N THR A 280 -0.63 -0.18 -4.95
CA THR A 280 -0.05 -0.44 -6.26
C THR A 280 -0.57 -1.77 -6.76
N GLY A 281 -1.34 -1.83 -7.83
CA GLY A 281 -1.86 -0.77 -8.68
C GLY A 281 -3.34 -0.99 -8.92
N LEU A 282 -4.00 -0.14 -9.70
CA LEU A 282 -5.42 -0.34 -10.01
C LEU A 282 -5.64 -1.53 -10.93
N LEU A 283 -4.84 -1.65 -11.97
CA LEU A 283 -4.91 -2.69 -13.00
C LEU A 283 -3.69 -3.59 -12.97
N ASP A 284 -3.89 -4.86 -13.27
CA ASP A 284 -2.78 -5.69 -13.73
C ASP A 284 -2.18 -5.08 -14.99
N HIS A 285 -0.87 -5.10 -15.10
CA HIS A 285 -0.18 -4.56 -16.26
C HIS A 285 1.01 -5.46 -16.67
N SER A 286 1.31 -5.53 -17.93
CA SER A 286 2.33 -6.43 -18.46
C SER A 286 2.12 -7.88 -17.98
N ILE A 287 3.03 -8.35 -17.12
CA ILE A 287 2.98 -9.67 -16.46
C ILE A 287 2.87 -9.53 -14.93
N CYS A 288 2.57 -8.34 -14.45
CA CYS A 288 2.41 -8.04 -13.03
C CYS A 288 0.97 -8.23 -12.59
N GLY A 289 0.76 -9.05 -11.55
CA GLY A 289 -0.54 -9.38 -10.99
C GLY A 289 -0.88 -8.62 -9.70
N GLU A 290 -0.33 -7.44 -9.47
CA GLU A 290 -0.62 -6.65 -8.27
C GLU A 290 -1.85 -5.75 -8.36
N GLY A 291 -2.47 -5.66 -9.54
CA GLY A 291 -3.69 -4.91 -9.74
C GLY A 291 -4.85 -5.36 -8.85
N LEU A 292 -5.68 -4.42 -8.46
CA LEU A 292 -6.99 -4.71 -7.83
C LEU A 292 -7.97 -5.28 -8.88
N TRP A 293 -7.78 -4.86 -10.11
CA TRP A 293 -8.49 -5.34 -11.28
C TRP A 293 -7.56 -6.15 -12.18
N THR A 294 -8.16 -7.08 -12.89
CA THR A 294 -7.48 -7.75 -14.00
C THR A 294 -7.15 -6.78 -15.13
N LEU A 295 -6.29 -7.17 -16.08
CA LEU A 295 -6.01 -6.38 -17.28
C LEU A 295 -7.28 -6.01 -18.05
N MET A 296 -8.35 -6.81 -17.95
CA MET A 296 -9.65 -6.56 -18.59
C MET A 296 -10.61 -5.71 -17.74
N ARG A 297 -10.09 -5.07 -16.67
CA ARG A 297 -10.84 -4.17 -15.77
C ARG A 297 -11.96 -4.85 -15.00
N GLU A 298 -11.80 -6.13 -14.69
CA GLU A 298 -12.68 -6.86 -13.80
C GLU A 298 -12.09 -6.93 -12.40
N TRP A 299 -12.93 -6.80 -11.39
CA TRP A 299 -12.49 -6.99 -10.01
C TRP A 299 -11.92 -8.39 -9.79
N LYS A 300 -10.75 -8.49 -9.20
CA LYS A 300 -10.28 -9.77 -8.68
C LYS A 300 -11.21 -10.22 -7.55
N LYS A 301 -11.44 -11.52 -7.47
CA LYS A 301 -12.42 -12.08 -6.55
C LYS A 301 -12.06 -11.77 -5.09
N GLY A 302 -13.00 -11.21 -4.34
CA GLY A 302 -12.87 -10.87 -2.92
C GLY A 302 -12.18 -9.55 -2.62
N ILE A 303 -11.52 -8.92 -3.60
CA ILE A 303 -10.72 -7.71 -3.34
C ILE A 303 -11.57 -6.50 -2.91
N ALA A 304 -12.79 -6.38 -3.45
CA ALA A 304 -13.67 -5.27 -3.10
C ALA A 304 -14.07 -5.30 -1.62
N ASP A 305 -14.37 -6.48 -1.07
CA ASP A 305 -14.69 -6.66 0.35
C ASP A 305 -13.47 -6.37 1.23
N THR A 306 -12.30 -6.86 0.81
CA THR A 306 -11.01 -6.58 1.49
C THR A 306 -10.73 -5.07 1.55
N LEU A 307 -11.03 -4.33 0.49
CA LEU A 307 -10.83 -2.88 0.47
C LEU A 307 -11.85 -2.15 1.36
N GLN A 308 -13.12 -2.53 1.30
CA GLN A 308 -14.16 -1.92 2.14
C GLN A 308 -13.86 -2.11 3.63
N ASP A 309 -13.42 -3.30 4.02
CA ASP A 309 -12.96 -3.56 5.38
C ASP A 309 -11.68 -2.78 5.70
N GLY A 310 -10.68 -2.85 4.82
CA GLY A 310 -9.37 -2.22 5.00
C GLY A 310 -9.44 -0.71 5.19
N PHE A 311 -10.32 -0.05 4.45
CA PHE A 311 -10.54 1.41 4.50
C PHE A 311 -11.75 1.82 5.36
N ALA A 312 -12.33 0.90 6.16
CA ALA A 312 -13.40 1.28 7.08
C ALA A 312 -12.91 2.33 8.09
N PRO A 313 -13.67 3.41 8.34
CA PRO A 313 -13.26 4.48 9.25
C PRO A 313 -13.00 4.02 10.69
N LEU A 314 -13.68 2.98 11.13
CA LEU A 314 -13.43 2.28 12.39
C LEU A 314 -13.19 0.80 12.08
N ARG A 315 -12.01 0.29 12.47
CA ARG A 315 -11.60 -1.06 12.12
C ARG A 315 -10.70 -1.68 13.17
N TRP A 316 -10.92 -2.95 13.48
CA TRP A 316 -9.99 -3.73 14.27
C TRP A 316 -8.76 -4.13 13.45
N CYS A 317 -7.58 -3.92 14.03
CA CYS A 317 -6.31 -4.47 13.61
C CYS A 317 -5.88 -5.50 14.66
N LEU A 318 -5.93 -6.78 14.30
CA LEU A 318 -5.67 -7.88 15.23
C LEU A 318 -4.38 -8.60 14.90
N PHE A 319 -3.61 -8.88 15.95
CA PHE A 319 -2.33 -9.56 15.83
C PHE A 319 -2.24 -10.73 16.79
N VAL A 320 -1.53 -11.75 16.35
CA VAL A 320 -1.13 -12.90 17.17
C VAL A 320 0.39 -13.06 17.07
N SER A 321 1.02 -13.46 18.16
CA SER A 321 2.50 -13.58 18.18
C SER A 321 3.04 -14.57 17.16
N GLU A 322 2.29 -15.62 16.86
CA GLU A 322 2.69 -16.66 15.91
C GLU A 322 1.46 -17.15 15.12
N THR A 323 1.64 -17.43 13.84
CA THR A 323 0.56 -17.95 12.98
C THR A 323 0.24 -19.41 13.30
N HIS A 324 1.24 -20.17 13.73
CA HIS A 324 1.13 -21.57 14.14
C HIS A 324 1.50 -21.68 15.61
N LEU A 325 0.56 -22.16 16.42
CA LEU A 325 0.68 -22.27 17.86
C LEU A 325 0.68 -23.74 18.28
N TYR A 326 1.40 -24.04 19.35
CA TYR A 326 1.32 -25.34 20.01
C TYR A 326 0.39 -25.24 21.20
N SER A 327 -0.46 -26.27 21.39
CA SER A 327 -1.36 -26.37 22.54
C SER A 327 -0.56 -26.30 23.86
N GLY A 328 -1.06 -25.55 24.83
CA GLY A 328 -0.44 -25.35 26.11
C GLY A 328 0.80 -24.42 26.13
N VAL A 329 1.22 -23.87 24.99
CA VAL A 329 2.32 -22.89 24.93
C VAL A 329 1.75 -21.48 25.02
N PRO A 330 2.33 -20.57 25.82
CA PRO A 330 1.90 -19.20 25.89
C PRO A 330 2.05 -18.46 24.55
N PHE A 331 1.06 -17.63 24.21
CA PHE A 331 1.05 -16.77 23.05
C PHE A 331 0.40 -15.42 23.37
N THR A 332 0.69 -14.40 22.58
CA THR A 332 0.14 -13.06 22.77
C THR A 332 -0.87 -12.74 21.68
N ILE A 333 -2.02 -12.18 22.08
CA ILE A 333 -2.95 -11.50 21.20
C ILE A 333 -2.93 -10.00 21.46
N GLU A 334 -3.08 -9.21 20.41
CA GLU A 334 -3.09 -7.75 20.49
C GLU A 334 -4.17 -7.20 19.58
N GLY A 335 -4.88 -6.16 20.04
CA GLY A 335 -5.87 -5.46 19.26
C GLY A 335 -5.70 -3.95 19.33
N VAL A 336 -5.77 -3.33 18.16
CA VAL A 336 -5.74 -1.90 17.96
C VAL A 336 -6.96 -1.51 17.14
N LEU A 337 -7.64 -0.42 17.49
CA LEU A 337 -8.71 0.17 16.68
C LEU A 337 -8.12 1.28 15.81
N ALA A 338 -8.17 1.10 14.49
CA ALA A 338 -8.03 2.21 13.57
C ALA A 338 -9.26 3.11 13.72
N ASN A 339 -9.05 4.41 13.91
CA ASN A 339 -10.11 5.37 14.21
C ASN A 339 -9.96 6.65 13.39
N GLU A 340 -10.86 6.87 12.45
CA GLU A 340 -10.97 8.10 11.67
C GLU A 340 -12.16 8.91 12.22
N ASP A 341 -12.00 9.50 13.41
CA ASP A 341 -12.99 10.33 14.10
C ASP A 341 -14.36 9.68 14.40
N VAL A 342 -14.41 8.34 14.41
CA VAL A 342 -15.66 7.60 14.74
C VAL A 342 -15.84 7.45 16.25
N LEU A 343 -14.80 7.00 16.96
CA LEU A 343 -14.80 6.94 18.41
C LEU A 343 -14.78 8.37 18.98
N ARG A 344 -15.43 8.51 20.13
CA ARG A 344 -15.46 9.74 20.92
C ARG A 344 -14.92 9.47 22.32
N GLU A 345 -14.58 10.52 23.05
CA GLU A 345 -14.18 10.42 24.45
C GLU A 345 -15.32 9.85 25.30
N LYS A 346 -15.25 8.57 25.55
CA LYS A 346 -16.17 7.82 26.42
C LYS A 346 -15.68 6.40 26.67
N GLU A 347 -16.43 5.68 27.47
CA GLU A 347 -16.24 4.25 27.71
C GLU A 347 -16.96 3.40 26.67
N TYR A 348 -16.29 2.33 26.22
CA TYR A 348 -16.82 1.36 25.27
C TYR A 348 -16.67 -0.06 25.83
N PRO A 349 -17.75 -0.84 25.95
CA PRO A 349 -17.65 -2.24 26.34
C PRO A 349 -17.09 -3.04 25.17
N ILE A 350 -16.04 -3.80 25.44
CA ILE A 350 -15.34 -4.65 24.47
C ILE A 350 -15.56 -6.12 24.82
N GLY A 351 -15.94 -6.91 23.83
CA GLY A 351 -15.97 -8.37 23.90
C GLY A 351 -14.86 -8.97 23.06
N LEU A 352 -14.17 -9.96 23.64
CA LEU A 352 -13.17 -10.77 22.95
C LEU A 352 -13.57 -12.22 23.02
N LYS A 353 -13.37 -12.96 21.93
CA LYS A 353 -13.54 -14.42 21.92
C LYS A 353 -12.58 -15.09 20.94
N ILE A 354 -12.24 -16.31 21.23
CA ILE A 354 -11.57 -17.21 20.28
C ILE A 354 -12.56 -18.32 19.96
N VAL A 355 -12.82 -18.51 18.69
CA VAL A 355 -13.79 -19.49 18.19
C VAL A 355 -13.11 -20.53 17.32
N SER A 356 -13.56 -21.77 17.43
CA SER A 356 -13.14 -22.88 16.57
C SER A 356 -13.74 -22.73 15.16
N LYS A 357 -13.29 -23.52 14.21
CA LYS A 357 -13.87 -23.60 12.87
C LYS A 357 -15.37 -23.96 12.87
N ASP A 358 -15.81 -24.71 13.89
CA ASP A 358 -17.21 -25.12 14.09
C ASP A 358 -18.02 -24.07 14.86
N SER A 359 -17.43 -22.90 15.10
CA SER A 359 -18.02 -21.75 15.82
C SER A 359 -18.21 -21.94 17.33
N ASP A 360 -17.52 -22.93 17.92
CA ASP A 360 -17.51 -23.08 19.37
C ASP A 360 -16.60 -22.03 20.00
N ILE A 361 -17.07 -21.36 21.05
CA ILE A 361 -16.26 -20.41 21.82
C ILE A 361 -15.34 -21.23 22.74
N VAL A 362 -14.03 -21.14 22.50
CA VAL A 362 -13.02 -21.84 23.31
C VAL A 362 -12.37 -20.94 24.36
N TRP A 363 -12.51 -19.63 24.20
CA TRP A 363 -12.08 -18.62 25.15
C TRP A 363 -12.86 -17.34 24.93
N GLU A 364 -13.21 -16.64 26.01
CA GLU A 364 -13.86 -15.33 25.96
C GLU A 364 -13.39 -14.43 27.10
N ASP A 365 -13.45 -13.12 26.85
CA ASP A 365 -13.17 -12.08 27.83
C ASP A 365 -13.97 -10.82 27.50
N ALA A 366 -14.24 -10.00 28.51
CA ALA A 366 -14.93 -8.72 28.33
C ALA A 366 -14.35 -7.66 29.27
N PHE A 367 -14.18 -6.45 28.75
CA PHE A 367 -13.66 -5.32 29.52
C PHE A 367 -14.17 -3.98 28.95
N THR A 368 -13.86 -2.89 29.61
CA THR A 368 -14.19 -1.53 29.16
C THR A 368 -12.94 -0.84 28.63
N LEU A 369 -13.01 -0.33 27.39
CA LEU A 369 -12.06 0.60 26.82
C LEU A 369 -12.48 2.02 27.18
N THR A 370 -11.62 2.77 27.86
CA THR A 370 -11.80 4.21 28.06
C THR A 370 -11.02 4.96 26.98
N VAL A 371 -11.70 5.73 26.14
CA VAL A 371 -11.09 6.60 25.12
C VAL A 371 -10.97 7.99 25.69
N GLY A 372 -9.74 8.50 25.85
CA GLY A 372 -9.42 9.83 26.33
C GLY A 372 -8.98 10.80 25.23
N PRO A 373 -8.70 12.07 25.58
CA PRO A 373 -8.27 13.09 24.61
C PRO A 373 -6.96 12.73 23.86
N GLU A 374 -6.05 12.05 24.52
CA GLU A 374 -4.78 11.60 23.92
C GLU A 374 -4.97 10.55 22.83
N ASP A 375 -6.01 9.70 22.96
CA ASP A 375 -6.33 8.67 21.99
C ASP A 375 -6.93 9.26 20.70
N MET A 376 -7.48 10.47 20.81
CA MET A 376 -8.07 11.18 19.68
C MET A 376 -7.00 11.90 18.80
N ALA A 377 -5.77 12.01 19.29
CA ALA A 377 -4.69 12.68 18.58
C ALA A 377 -4.08 11.81 17.45
N GLY A 378 -4.29 10.50 17.48
CA GLY A 378 -3.78 9.53 16.52
C GLY A 378 -4.88 8.86 15.71
N LEU A 379 -4.48 8.22 14.61
CA LEU A 379 -5.40 7.44 13.74
C LEU A 379 -5.59 6.00 14.23
N ALA A 380 -5.04 5.64 15.36
CA ALA A 380 -5.11 4.30 15.94
C ALA A 380 -5.12 4.36 17.49
N VAL A 381 -5.97 3.56 18.09
CA VAL A 381 -6.13 3.44 19.55
C VAL A 381 -5.76 2.03 19.98
N PRO A 382 -4.66 1.83 20.74
CA PRO A 382 -4.34 0.54 21.34
C PRO A 382 -5.44 0.13 22.34
N VAL A 383 -5.96 -1.09 22.21
CA VAL A 383 -7.10 -1.55 23.04
C VAL A 383 -6.67 -2.63 24.02
N PHE A 384 -5.98 -3.65 23.55
CA PHE A 384 -5.52 -4.74 24.41
C PHE A 384 -4.24 -5.38 23.91
N LYS A 385 -3.50 -5.94 24.88
CA LYS A 385 -2.40 -6.90 24.64
C LYS A 385 -2.44 -7.91 25.77
N LYS A 386 -2.73 -9.17 25.44
CA LYS A 386 -2.97 -10.24 26.42
C LYS A 386 -2.10 -11.44 26.11
N GLU A 387 -1.48 -12.00 27.13
CA GLU A 387 -0.82 -13.31 27.06
C GLU A 387 -1.83 -14.37 27.45
N LEU A 388 -1.97 -15.39 26.64
CA LEU A 388 -2.89 -16.51 26.83
C LEU A 388 -2.12 -17.82 26.77
N GLN A 389 -2.60 -18.80 27.53
CA GLN A 389 -2.14 -20.18 27.46
C GLN A 389 -3.37 -21.08 27.44
N LEU A 390 -3.61 -21.76 26.31
CA LEU A 390 -4.81 -22.53 26.07
C LEU A 390 -4.46 -23.97 25.65
N ASP A 391 -5.17 -24.91 26.20
CA ASP A 391 -5.10 -26.34 25.80
C ASP A 391 -6.19 -26.59 24.76
N LEU A 392 -5.84 -26.48 23.47
CA LEU A 392 -6.76 -26.62 22.36
C LEU A 392 -6.42 -27.85 21.51
N ALA A 393 -7.42 -28.48 20.93
CA ALA A 393 -7.24 -29.53 19.93
C ALA A 393 -6.57 -28.95 18.66
N GLU A 394 -6.00 -29.84 17.84
CA GLU A 394 -5.52 -29.41 16.50
C GLU A 394 -6.67 -28.91 15.66
N GLY A 395 -6.49 -27.70 15.06
CA GLY A 395 -7.53 -27.06 14.25
C GLY A 395 -7.25 -25.59 13.96
N GLU A 396 -8.20 -24.97 13.25
CA GLU A 396 -8.19 -23.55 12.94
C GLU A 396 -9.06 -22.81 13.95
N TYR A 397 -8.53 -21.68 14.43
CA TYR A 397 -9.20 -20.81 15.41
C TYR A 397 -9.18 -19.36 14.94
N THR A 398 -10.23 -18.62 15.24
CA THR A 398 -10.38 -17.20 14.87
C THR A 398 -10.50 -16.36 16.13
N ILE A 399 -9.70 -15.29 16.20
CA ILE A 399 -9.83 -14.25 17.22
C ILE A 399 -10.89 -13.27 16.75
N CYS A 400 -11.89 -13.01 17.59
CA CYS A 400 -12.93 -12.03 17.35
C CYS A 400 -12.86 -10.94 18.41
N ALA A 401 -12.99 -9.68 17.98
CA ALA A 401 -13.11 -8.52 18.86
C ALA A 401 -14.32 -7.68 18.44
N GLU A 402 -15.11 -7.24 19.40
CA GLU A 402 -16.36 -6.53 19.17
C GLU A 402 -16.49 -5.35 20.12
N ILE A 403 -17.05 -4.23 19.64
CA ILE A 403 -17.59 -3.17 20.49
C ILE A 403 -19.05 -3.52 20.74
N LEU A 404 -19.42 -3.78 22.00
CA LEU A 404 -20.72 -4.35 22.35
C LEU A 404 -21.86 -3.33 22.38
N GLU A 405 -21.55 -2.03 22.46
CA GLU A 405 -22.56 -0.95 22.45
C GLU A 405 -22.15 0.20 21.55
N GLY A 406 -23.09 0.76 20.81
CA GLY A 406 -22.95 1.99 20.04
C GLY A 406 -22.50 1.75 18.61
N ALA A 407 -21.74 2.66 18.08
CA ALA A 407 -21.45 2.84 16.68
C ALA A 407 -20.61 1.72 16.06
N ALA A 408 -21.08 0.80 15.39
CA ALA A 408 -20.38 -0.19 14.57
C ALA A 408 -19.75 -1.35 15.37
N ALA A 409 -20.47 -2.44 15.41
CA ALA A 409 -19.88 -3.74 15.65
C ALA A 409 -18.91 -4.03 14.49
N THR A 410 -17.63 -3.98 14.74
CA THR A 410 -16.63 -4.41 13.78
C THR A 410 -16.24 -5.83 14.17
N ASN A 411 -16.48 -6.76 13.27
CA ASN A 411 -16.06 -8.14 13.50
C ASN A 411 -14.56 -8.20 13.46
N GLY A 412 -13.99 -8.80 14.50
CA GLY A 412 -12.58 -9.17 14.50
C GLY A 412 -12.26 -10.32 13.55
N ARG A 413 -11.02 -10.62 13.41
CA ARG A 413 -10.48 -11.67 12.53
C ARG A 413 -9.77 -12.75 13.31
#